data_6bf5cc20cbc0158537860eb662f2d980
#
_entry.id   6bf5cc20cbc0158537860eb662f2d980
#
_cell.length_a   1.000
_cell.length_b   1.000
_cell.length_c   1.000
_cell.angle_alpha   90.00
_cell.angle_beta   90.00
_cell.angle_gamma   90.00
#
_symmetry.space_group_name_H-M   'P 1'
#
loop_
_entity.id
_entity.type
_entity.pdbx_description
1 polymer ?
#
loop_
_entity_poly.entity_id
_entity_poly.type
_entity_poly.pdbx_seq_one_letter_code
_entity_poly.pdbx_strand_id
1 'polypeptide(L)'
;MQICVFFCTFAAVFCVLWFKRRHSKQTMIDNQLIFRSFASGSSGNCYFLGTSNWGILIDAGISARTIQRNLREMGLDYANIMGVLVTHDHADHIRAVGTLGERVHLPIYSTRDIHNGIDRNYGVREKLRTSQRYFEKGIEWELNGMKINTFGVSHDSTECVGYVIDFMGQRILIVTDCGQPNATMEMYLSTANHVIIEANHDEGMLLNGPYPTYLKERILSPKGHQSNVTCGELLARNWHTEMRNVFLCHLSHENNEPEVALNTIKDILLDEGIMPGEDVFVTPLERIKPSPVYVLNDQIIKP
;
A
#
# COMPACT_ATOMS: atom_id res chain seq x y z
N MET A 1 34.99 -51.22 -9.00
CA MET A 1 33.98 -50.55 -9.87
C MET A 1 32.62 -50.46 -9.18
N GLN A 2 32.58 -50.12 -7.86
CA GLN A 2 31.34 -50.05 -7.07
C GLN A 2 31.14 -48.76 -6.28
N ILE A 3 31.99 -47.76 -6.41
CA ILE A 3 31.92 -46.51 -5.62
C ILE A 3 31.23 -45.37 -6.41
N CYS A 4 31.14 -45.44 -7.75
CA CYS A 4 30.55 -44.39 -8.56
C CYS A 4 28.99 -44.37 -8.60
N VAL A 5 28.32 -45.47 -8.25
CA VAL A 5 26.85 -45.58 -8.34
C VAL A 5 26.16 -44.95 -7.13
N PHE A 6 26.82 -44.87 -5.97
CA PHE A 6 26.21 -44.28 -4.75
C PHE A 6 26.15 -42.76 -4.74
N PHE A 7 27.04 -42.08 -5.45
CA PHE A 7 27.02 -40.59 -5.50
C PHE A 7 25.97 -40.04 -6.47
N CYS A 8 25.62 -40.74 -7.53
CA CYS A 8 24.57 -40.29 -8.46
C CYS A 8 23.16 -40.43 -7.90
N THR A 9 22.90 -41.37 -7.03
CA THR A 9 21.56 -41.56 -6.42
C THR A 9 21.28 -40.51 -5.32
N PHE A 10 22.27 -40.09 -4.57
CA PHE A 10 22.11 -39.06 -3.54
C PHE A 10 21.85 -37.67 -4.15
N ALA A 11 22.56 -37.30 -5.22
CA ALA A 11 22.35 -36.03 -5.93
C ALA A 11 20.99 -35.96 -6.59
N ALA A 12 20.51 -37.06 -7.17
CA ALA A 12 19.18 -37.12 -7.79
C ALA A 12 18.06 -37.01 -6.75
N VAL A 13 18.17 -37.65 -5.59
CA VAL A 13 17.19 -37.58 -4.50
C VAL A 13 17.19 -36.19 -3.88
N PHE A 14 18.34 -35.54 -3.69
CA PHE A 14 18.43 -34.16 -3.21
C PHE A 14 17.81 -33.14 -4.21
N CYS A 15 18.06 -33.33 -5.51
CA CYS A 15 17.49 -32.48 -6.57
C CYS A 15 15.97 -32.64 -6.65
N VAL A 16 15.43 -33.86 -6.55
CA VAL A 16 13.99 -34.13 -6.55
C VAL A 16 13.30 -33.60 -5.28
N LEU A 17 13.96 -33.73 -4.12
CA LEU A 17 13.45 -33.19 -2.85
C LEU A 17 13.53 -31.65 -2.83
N TRP A 18 14.59 -31.06 -3.39
CA TRP A 18 14.72 -29.61 -3.51
C TRP A 18 13.70 -29.04 -4.52
N PHE A 19 13.50 -29.70 -5.67
CA PHE A 19 12.49 -29.35 -6.66
C PHE A 19 11.06 -29.52 -6.11
N LYS A 20 10.74 -30.60 -5.39
CA LYS A 20 9.46 -30.80 -4.72
C LYS A 20 9.22 -29.76 -3.62
N ARG A 21 10.25 -29.40 -2.85
CA ARG A 21 10.13 -28.39 -1.78
C ARG A 21 9.96 -26.97 -2.35
N ARG A 22 10.55 -26.70 -3.51
CA ARG A 22 10.38 -25.44 -4.21
C ARG A 22 9.00 -25.36 -4.88
N HIS A 23 8.52 -26.44 -5.50
CA HIS A 23 7.18 -26.53 -6.07
C HIS A 23 6.08 -26.51 -5.00
N SER A 24 6.27 -27.18 -3.86
CA SER A 24 5.28 -27.16 -2.77
C SER A 24 5.19 -25.80 -2.07
N LYS A 25 6.30 -25.06 -1.93
CA LYS A 25 6.24 -23.66 -1.48
C LYS A 25 5.61 -22.74 -2.53
N GLN A 26 5.89 -22.97 -3.81
CA GLN A 26 5.32 -22.19 -4.92
C GLN A 26 3.79 -22.41 -5.00
N THR A 27 3.32 -23.65 -4.95
CA THR A 27 1.87 -23.97 -5.00
C THR A 27 1.11 -23.55 -3.75
N MET A 28 1.75 -23.34 -2.60
CA MET A 28 1.09 -22.79 -1.40
C MET A 28 0.91 -21.26 -1.47
N ILE A 29 1.70 -20.55 -2.27
CA ILE A 29 1.59 -19.09 -2.47
C ILE A 29 0.60 -18.77 -3.61
N ASP A 30 0.37 -19.71 -4.53
CA ASP A 30 -0.38 -19.49 -5.78
C ASP A 30 -1.87 -19.08 -5.58
N ASN A 31 -2.40 -19.17 -4.36
CA ASN A 31 -3.78 -18.78 -4.01
C ASN A 31 -3.88 -17.91 -2.75
N GLN A 32 -2.85 -17.14 -2.41
CA GLN A 32 -2.86 -16.26 -1.26
C GLN A 32 -2.96 -14.80 -1.71
N LEU A 33 -3.67 -14.00 -0.92
CA LEU A 33 -3.65 -12.55 -1.07
C LEU A 33 -2.31 -12.02 -0.58
N ILE A 34 -1.64 -11.25 -1.42
CA ILE A 34 -0.33 -10.64 -1.11
C ILE A 34 -0.37 -9.13 -1.28
N PHE A 35 0.38 -8.46 -0.42
CA PHE A 35 0.63 -7.03 -0.47
C PHE A 35 2.14 -6.77 -0.56
N ARG A 36 2.54 -5.77 -1.34
CA ARG A 36 3.90 -5.26 -1.40
C ARG A 36 3.90 -3.76 -1.67
N SER A 37 4.58 -3.00 -0.83
CA SER A 37 4.91 -1.61 -1.15
C SER A 37 6.13 -1.56 -2.06
N PHE A 38 6.06 -0.84 -3.16
CA PHE A 38 7.21 -0.58 -4.04
C PHE A 38 7.95 0.70 -3.64
N ALA A 39 7.20 1.65 -3.07
CA ALA A 39 7.68 2.86 -2.42
C ALA A 39 6.52 3.51 -1.65
N SER A 40 6.82 4.26 -0.58
CA SER A 40 5.82 4.88 0.28
C SER A 40 6.34 6.17 0.92
N GLY A 41 6.13 7.31 0.26
CA GLY A 41 6.53 8.63 0.78
C GLY A 41 6.47 9.73 -0.28
N SER A 42 6.77 10.95 0.10
CA SER A 42 6.66 12.17 -0.73
C SER A 42 7.48 12.15 -2.04
N SER A 43 8.39 11.19 -2.22
CA SER A 43 9.14 10.99 -3.47
C SER A 43 8.43 10.06 -4.46
N GLY A 44 7.43 9.31 -4.02
CA GLY A 44 6.60 8.44 -4.84
C GLY A 44 5.96 7.31 -4.04
N ASN A 45 4.70 7.06 -4.35
CA ASN A 45 3.87 6.02 -3.73
C ASN A 45 3.44 5.03 -4.81
N CYS A 46 3.56 3.74 -4.52
CA CYS A 46 3.06 2.68 -5.38
C CYS A 46 2.98 1.38 -4.59
N TYR A 47 1.81 0.78 -4.57
CA TYR A 47 1.56 -0.46 -3.84
C TYR A 47 0.97 -1.51 -4.77
N PHE A 48 1.33 -2.76 -4.53
CA PHE A 48 0.75 -3.92 -5.21
C PHE A 48 -0.16 -4.68 -4.22
N LEU A 49 -1.34 -5.04 -4.69
CA LEU A 49 -2.27 -5.92 -4.00
C LEU A 49 -2.80 -6.95 -5.00
N GLY A 50 -2.71 -8.24 -4.65
CA GLY A 50 -3.16 -9.29 -5.57
C GLY A 50 -2.72 -10.68 -5.12
N THR A 51 -2.43 -11.53 -6.08
CA THR A 51 -1.92 -12.89 -5.88
C THR A 51 -0.56 -13.04 -6.55
N SER A 52 0.03 -14.23 -6.52
CA SER A 52 1.25 -14.55 -7.28
C SER A 52 1.05 -14.55 -8.81
N ASN A 53 -0.19 -14.48 -9.30
CA ASN A 53 -0.51 -14.61 -10.72
C ASN A 53 -1.04 -13.31 -11.34
N TRP A 54 -1.65 -12.43 -10.55
CA TRP A 54 -2.22 -11.17 -11.00
C TRP A 54 -2.46 -10.23 -9.81
N GLY A 55 -2.66 -8.95 -10.09
CA GLY A 55 -3.03 -7.97 -9.07
C GLY A 55 -3.38 -6.61 -9.65
N ILE A 56 -3.51 -5.66 -8.76
CA ILE A 56 -3.72 -4.25 -9.05
C ILE A 56 -2.56 -3.42 -8.48
N LEU A 57 -2.36 -2.25 -9.03
CA LEU A 57 -1.52 -1.22 -8.41
C LEU A 57 -2.41 -0.17 -7.75
N ILE A 58 -2.01 0.30 -6.59
CA ILE A 58 -2.57 1.47 -5.93
C ILE A 58 -1.51 2.57 -6.03
N ASP A 59 -1.85 3.64 -6.71
CA ASP A 59 -0.97 4.71 -7.15
C ASP A 59 0.21 4.28 -8.04
N ALA A 60 0.79 5.24 -8.74
CA ALA A 60 1.93 5.04 -9.62
C ALA A 60 2.88 6.26 -9.58
N GLY A 61 3.25 6.65 -8.37
CA GLY A 61 4.07 7.83 -8.11
C GLY A 61 5.56 7.66 -8.36
N ILE A 62 6.02 6.46 -8.64
CA ILE A 62 7.40 6.14 -9.02
C ILE A 62 7.51 5.87 -10.53
N SER A 63 8.74 5.74 -11.07
CA SER A 63 8.91 5.54 -12.51
C SER A 63 8.31 4.18 -12.97
N ALA A 64 7.71 4.14 -14.17
CA ALA A 64 7.23 2.90 -14.77
C ALA A 64 8.32 1.80 -14.81
N ARG A 65 9.57 2.18 -15.10
CA ARG A 65 10.71 1.24 -15.08
C ARG A 65 10.93 0.62 -13.70
N THR A 66 10.78 1.40 -12.63
CA THR A 66 10.90 0.91 -11.24
C THR A 66 9.74 -0.03 -10.90
N ILE A 67 8.51 0.33 -11.30
CA ILE A 67 7.34 -0.54 -11.12
C ILE A 67 7.57 -1.88 -11.82
N GLN A 68 7.98 -1.87 -13.08
CA GLN A 68 8.25 -3.11 -13.84
C GLN A 68 9.32 -3.98 -13.19
N ARG A 69 10.40 -3.36 -12.69
CA ARG A 69 11.44 -4.11 -11.97
C ARG A 69 10.88 -4.81 -10.73
N ASN A 70 10.09 -4.10 -9.91
CA ASN A 70 9.49 -4.67 -8.70
C ASN A 70 8.49 -5.79 -9.01
N LEU A 71 7.71 -5.66 -10.09
CA LEU A 71 6.83 -6.74 -10.56
C LEU A 71 7.64 -7.97 -10.97
N ARG A 72 8.73 -7.80 -11.74
CA ARG A 72 9.59 -8.91 -12.16
C ARG A 72 10.27 -9.63 -11.01
N GLU A 73 10.64 -8.92 -9.95
CA GLU A 73 11.15 -9.53 -8.71
C GLU A 73 10.11 -10.44 -8.04
N MET A 74 8.81 -10.20 -8.28
CA MET A 74 7.70 -11.04 -7.83
C MET A 74 7.33 -12.14 -8.84
N GLY A 75 7.99 -12.20 -10.00
CA GLY A 75 7.65 -13.12 -11.09
C GLY A 75 6.47 -12.65 -11.95
N LEU A 76 6.09 -11.39 -11.82
CA LEU A 76 4.99 -10.76 -12.56
C LEU A 76 5.52 -9.79 -13.62
N ASP A 77 4.63 -9.39 -14.54
CA ASP A 77 4.86 -8.29 -15.48
C ASP A 77 3.56 -7.46 -15.61
N TYR A 78 3.59 -6.40 -16.38
CA TYR A 78 2.41 -5.55 -16.62
C TYR A 78 1.19 -6.33 -17.15
N ALA A 79 1.40 -7.41 -17.91
CA ALA A 79 0.32 -8.30 -18.36
C ALA A 79 -0.47 -8.95 -17.21
N ASN A 80 0.10 -9.00 -16.00
CA ASN A 80 -0.56 -9.55 -14.81
C ASN A 80 -1.30 -8.46 -14.02
N ILE A 81 -1.25 -7.17 -14.44
CA ILE A 81 -1.87 -6.06 -13.73
C ILE A 81 -3.22 -5.73 -14.35
N MET A 82 -4.28 -5.82 -13.55
CA MET A 82 -5.66 -5.57 -14.00
C MET A 82 -5.97 -4.07 -14.10
N GLY A 83 -5.20 -3.22 -13.44
CA GLY A 83 -5.33 -1.78 -13.49
C GLY A 83 -4.58 -1.06 -12.38
N VAL A 84 -4.61 0.27 -12.46
CA VAL A 84 -4.06 1.17 -11.45
C VAL A 84 -5.21 1.93 -10.82
N LEU A 85 -5.34 1.85 -9.51
CA LEU A 85 -6.28 2.65 -8.71
C LEU A 85 -5.54 3.90 -8.23
N VAL A 86 -6.04 5.09 -8.53
CA VAL A 86 -5.39 6.35 -8.15
C VAL A 86 -6.16 6.99 -7.00
N THR A 87 -5.45 7.32 -5.92
CA THR A 87 -6.03 7.94 -4.71
C THR A 87 -6.30 9.42 -4.91
N HIS A 88 -5.37 10.16 -5.50
CA HIS A 88 -5.47 11.59 -5.79
C HIS A 88 -4.44 12.04 -6.83
N ASP A 89 -4.45 13.33 -7.21
CA ASP A 89 -3.71 13.87 -8.35
C ASP A 89 -2.36 14.52 -8.02
N HIS A 90 -1.78 14.29 -6.84
CA HIS A 90 -0.42 14.76 -6.53
C HIS A 90 0.65 13.98 -7.32
N ALA A 91 1.75 14.66 -7.64
CA ALA A 91 2.78 14.14 -8.54
C ALA A 91 3.45 12.84 -8.03
N ASP A 92 3.57 12.68 -6.73
CA ASP A 92 4.13 11.49 -6.08
C ASP A 92 3.15 10.31 -6.01
N HIS A 93 1.94 10.45 -6.55
CA HIS A 93 0.96 9.38 -6.74
C HIS A 93 0.71 9.06 -8.21
N ILE A 94 0.97 9.99 -9.13
CA ILE A 94 0.54 9.85 -10.54
C ILE A 94 1.68 9.90 -11.58
N ARG A 95 2.94 9.98 -11.16
CA ARG A 95 4.09 10.20 -12.07
C ARG A 95 4.12 9.26 -13.28
N ALA A 96 3.78 7.99 -13.12
CA ALA A 96 3.82 7.00 -14.18
C ALA A 96 2.47 6.71 -14.84
N VAL A 97 1.34 7.28 -14.37
CA VAL A 97 0.01 6.90 -14.87
C VAL A 97 -0.15 7.10 -16.38
N GLY A 98 0.40 8.17 -16.94
CA GLY A 98 0.37 8.40 -18.39
C GLY A 98 1.09 7.31 -19.17
N THR A 99 2.29 6.93 -18.75
CA THR A 99 3.04 5.84 -19.38
C THR A 99 2.34 4.50 -19.20
N LEU A 100 1.85 4.19 -18.00
CA LEU A 100 1.13 2.94 -17.74
C LEU A 100 -0.20 2.87 -18.51
N GLY A 101 -0.92 3.97 -18.59
CA GLY A 101 -2.19 4.05 -19.30
C GLY A 101 -2.03 3.97 -20.81
N GLU A 102 -1.21 4.84 -21.41
CA GLU A 102 -1.23 5.06 -22.86
C GLU A 102 -0.17 4.25 -23.62
N ARG A 103 0.95 3.84 -22.97
CA ARG A 103 1.97 2.98 -23.63
C ARG A 103 1.86 1.52 -23.23
N VAL A 104 1.51 1.25 -21.96
CA VAL A 104 1.36 -0.12 -21.46
C VAL A 104 -0.09 -0.61 -21.59
N HIS A 105 -1.04 0.31 -21.80
CA HIS A 105 -2.48 0.07 -21.96
C HIS A 105 -3.14 -0.50 -20.70
N LEU A 106 -2.64 -0.15 -19.51
CA LEU A 106 -3.32 -0.49 -18.26
C LEU A 106 -4.51 0.43 -18.04
N PRO A 107 -5.67 -0.08 -17.61
CA PRO A 107 -6.78 0.74 -17.14
C PRO A 107 -6.37 1.57 -15.92
N ILE A 108 -6.67 2.87 -15.94
CA ILE A 108 -6.43 3.80 -14.84
C ILE A 108 -7.77 4.17 -14.22
N TYR A 109 -8.02 3.66 -13.02
CA TYR A 109 -9.29 3.84 -12.31
C TYR A 109 -9.20 5.00 -11.34
N SER A 110 -10.12 5.94 -11.43
CA SER A 110 -10.30 7.03 -10.48
C SER A 110 -11.65 7.71 -10.65
N THR A 111 -11.96 8.71 -9.80
CA THR A 111 -13.12 9.57 -10.00
C THR A 111 -12.90 10.51 -11.20
N ARG A 112 -13.98 11.13 -11.67
CA ARG A 112 -13.89 12.12 -12.74
C ARG A 112 -13.03 13.32 -12.34
N ASP A 113 -13.12 13.77 -11.09
CA ASP A 113 -12.41 14.94 -10.60
C ASP A 113 -10.89 14.68 -10.47
N ILE A 114 -10.52 13.50 -10.00
CA ILE A 114 -9.10 13.09 -9.97
C ILE A 114 -8.54 12.96 -11.39
N HIS A 115 -9.28 12.38 -12.35
CA HIS A 115 -8.86 12.33 -13.75
C HIS A 115 -8.67 13.74 -14.36
N ASN A 116 -9.57 14.69 -14.01
CA ASN A 116 -9.43 16.08 -14.41
C ASN A 116 -8.15 16.71 -13.78
N GLY A 117 -7.83 16.38 -12.53
CA GLY A 117 -6.61 16.79 -11.85
C GLY A 117 -5.36 16.22 -12.54
N ILE A 118 -5.36 14.93 -12.86
CA ILE A 118 -4.28 14.26 -13.61
C ILE A 118 -4.06 14.95 -14.99
N ASP A 119 -5.13 15.29 -15.69
CA ASP A 119 -5.02 15.96 -17.01
C ASP A 119 -4.39 17.35 -16.89
N ARG A 120 -4.65 18.08 -15.81
CA ARG A 120 -4.06 19.39 -15.54
C ARG A 120 -2.62 19.32 -15.01
N ASN A 121 -2.20 18.17 -14.43
CA ASN A 121 -0.89 18.03 -13.82
C ASN A 121 0.23 17.99 -14.88
N TYR A 122 1.12 18.99 -14.90
CA TYR A 122 2.21 19.09 -15.86
C TYR A 122 3.27 17.99 -15.75
N GLY A 123 3.37 17.32 -14.60
CA GLY A 123 4.26 16.17 -14.38
C GLY A 123 3.85 14.94 -15.17
N VAL A 124 2.56 14.81 -15.51
CA VAL A 124 2.02 13.74 -16.36
C VAL A 124 2.13 14.17 -17.83
N ARG A 125 3.25 13.80 -18.47
CA ARG A 125 3.52 14.20 -19.86
C ARG A 125 2.59 13.56 -20.87
N GLU A 126 2.26 12.28 -20.68
CA GLU A 126 1.31 11.54 -21.52
C GLU A 126 -0.08 11.63 -20.87
N LYS A 127 -0.94 12.41 -21.52
CA LYS A 127 -2.32 12.61 -21.03
C LYS A 127 -3.16 11.37 -21.31
N LEU A 128 -3.92 10.95 -20.31
CA LEU A 128 -4.82 9.81 -20.43
C LEU A 128 -5.91 10.09 -21.46
N ARG A 129 -6.08 9.20 -22.46
CA ARG A 129 -7.08 9.33 -23.54
C ARG A 129 -7.93 8.07 -23.68
N THR A 130 -7.30 6.90 -23.63
CA THR A 130 -7.95 5.62 -23.89
C THR A 130 -8.05 4.75 -22.65
N SER A 131 -7.21 5.00 -21.66
CA SER A 131 -7.04 4.18 -20.45
C SER A 131 -7.90 4.59 -19.26
N GLN A 132 -8.55 5.76 -19.29
CA GLN A 132 -9.40 6.23 -18.20
C GLN A 132 -10.56 5.29 -17.92
N ARG A 133 -10.75 4.96 -16.64
CA ARG A 133 -11.90 4.23 -16.10
C ARG A 133 -12.43 4.98 -14.89
N TYR A 134 -13.74 5.09 -14.79
CA TYR A 134 -14.41 5.90 -13.78
C TYR A 134 -15.16 5.02 -12.79
N PHE A 135 -15.13 5.41 -11.54
CA PHE A 135 -16.03 4.92 -10.50
C PHE A 135 -16.67 6.11 -9.76
N GLU A 136 -17.73 5.85 -9.02
CA GLU A 136 -18.38 6.81 -8.16
C GLU A 136 -18.11 6.50 -6.69
N LYS A 137 -17.78 7.52 -5.89
CA LYS A 137 -17.56 7.36 -4.45
C LYS A 137 -18.78 6.80 -3.75
N GLY A 138 -18.56 5.83 -2.85
CA GLY A 138 -19.64 5.19 -2.09
C GLY A 138 -20.43 4.16 -2.87
N ILE A 139 -20.13 3.95 -4.15
CA ILE A 139 -20.73 2.89 -4.96
C ILE A 139 -19.72 1.76 -5.09
N GLU A 140 -20.09 0.57 -4.61
CA GLU A 140 -19.27 -0.63 -4.75
C GLU A 140 -19.19 -1.06 -6.22
N TRP A 141 -18.02 -1.43 -6.66
CA TRP A 141 -17.75 -2.00 -7.97
C TRP A 141 -16.78 -3.18 -7.86
N GLU A 142 -16.63 -3.95 -8.91
CA GLU A 142 -15.83 -5.16 -8.91
C GLU A 142 -14.73 -5.12 -9.98
N LEU A 143 -13.55 -5.59 -9.62
CA LEU A 143 -12.42 -5.79 -10.54
C LEU A 143 -11.81 -7.17 -10.28
N ASN A 144 -12.06 -8.10 -11.20
CA ASN A 144 -11.51 -9.47 -11.16
C ASN A 144 -11.75 -10.19 -9.82
N GLY A 145 -12.97 -10.08 -9.28
CA GLY A 145 -13.36 -10.68 -8.00
C GLY A 145 -13.02 -9.86 -6.74
N MET A 146 -12.26 -8.77 -6.88
CA MET A 146 -12.09 -7.79 -5.81
C MET A 146 -13.32 -6.86 -5.77
N LYS A 147 -14.03 -6.83 -4.66
CA LYS A 147 -15.06 -5.82 -4.41
C LYS A 147 -14.40 -4.57 -3.86
N ILE A 148 -14.59 -3.46 -4.53
CA ILE A 148 -13.90 -2.20 -4.23
C ILE A 148 -14.94 -1.15 -3.90
N ASN A 149 -14.78 -0.53 -2.75
CA ASN A 149 -15.53 0.65 -2.34
C ASN A 149 -14.55 1.81 -2.11
N THR A 150 -15.05 3.05 -2.24
CA THR A 150 -14.25 4.26 -2.10
C THR A 150 -14.99 5.30 -1.28
N PHE A 151 -14.23 6.09 -0.54
CA PHE A 151 -14.78 7.19 0.26
C PHE A 151 -13.86 8.40 0.20
N GLY A 152 -14.42 9.58 0.49
CA GLY A 152 -13.65 10.82 0.51
C GLY A 152 -12.71 10.88 1.70
N VAL A 153 -11.49 11.35 1.45
CA VAL A 153 -10.45 11.61 2.44
C VAL A 153 -10.10 13.09 2.43
N SER A 154 -9.83 13.67 3.60
CA SER A 154 -9.48 15.09 3.74
C SER A 154 -8.02 15.30 3.36
N HIS A 155 -7.77 15.85 2.17
CA HIS A 155 -6.43 16.20 1.69
C HIS A 155 -6.49 17.38 0.72
N ASP A 156 -5.37 18.10 0.51
CA ASP A 156 -5.26 19.32 -0.29
C ASP A 156 -5.01 19.07 -1.79
N SER A 157 -5.71 18.10 -2.35
CA SER A 157 -5.72 17.77 -3.77
C SER A 157 -7.03 18.19 -4.45
N THR A 158 -7.17 17.96 -5.77
CA THR A 158 -8.45 18.19 -6.48
C THR A 158 -9.58 17.38 -5.84
N GLU A 159 -9.31 16.12 -5.54
CA GLU A 159 -10.11 15.19 -4.75
C GLU A 159 -9.18 14.10 -4.21
N CYS A 160 -9.46 13.58 -3.02
CA CYS A 160 -8.74 12.44 -2.46
C CYS A 160 -9.71 11.35 -2.01
N VAL A 161 -9.38 10.08 -2.32
CA VAL A 161 -10.18 8.91 -1.93
C VAL A 161 -9.33 7.88 -1.22
N GLY A 162 -9.94 7.24 -0.21
CA GLY A 162 -9.50 5.98 0.35
C GLY A 162 -10.18 4.81 -0.34
N TYR A 163 -9.55 3.63 -0.29
CA TYR A 163 -10.08 2.39 -0.85
C TYR A 163 -10.36 1.38 0.25
N VAL A 164 -11.49 0.69 0.13
CA VAL A 164 -11.81 -0.54 0.87
C VAL A 164 -11.92 -1.65 -0.15
N ILE A 165 -11.12 -2.69 0.00
CA ILE A 165 -11.05 -3.80 -0.95
C ILE A 165 -11.35 -5.09 -0.20
N ASP A 166 -12.46 -5.73 -0.55
CA ASP A 166 -12.83 -7.05 -0.03
C ASP A 166 -12.41 -8.11 -1.06
N PHE A 167 -11.49 -8.98 -0.68
CA PHE A 167 -11.01 -10.05 -1.53
C PHE A 167 -10.51 -11.24 -0.73
N MET A 168 -10.86 -12.46 -1.14
CA MET A 168 -10.45 -13.72 -0.50
C MET A 168 -10.77 -13.78 1.01
N GLY A 169 -11.91 -13.19 1.42
CA GLY A 169 -12.33 -13.15 2.82
C GLY A 169 -11.60 -12.12 3.68
N GLN A 170 -10.73 -11.31 3.11
CA GLN A 170 -9.99 -10.25 3.79
C GLN A 170 -10.50 -8.88 3.35
N ARG A 171 -10.63 -7.96 4.30
CA ARG A 171 -10.93 -6.53 4.06
C ARG A 171 -9.68 -5.69 4.25
N ILE A 172 -9.29 -4.98 3.20
CA ILE A 172 -8.12 -4.14 3.17
C ILE A 172 -8.55 -2.66 3.09
N LEU A 173 -8.15 -1.86 4.05
CA LEU A 173 -8.33 -0.40 4.04
C LEU A 173 -7.03 0.27 3.61
N ILE A 174 -7.12 1.22 2.66
CA ILE A 174 -5.97 1.97 2.14
C ILE A 174 -6.27 3.46 2.21
N VAL A 175 -5.50 4.19 3.00
CA VAL A 175 -5.56 5.65 3.16
C VAL A 175 -4.15 6.20 3.18
N THR A 176 -3.67 6.70 2.05
CA THR A 176 -2.27 7.11 1.86
C THR A 176 -1.97 8.51 2.39
N ASP A 177 -2.87 9.46 2.12
CA ASP A 177 -2.75 10.86 2.50
C ASP A 177 -4.04 11.31 3.17
N CYS A 178 -3.93 11.75 4.41
CA CYS A 178 -5.09 12.13 5.20
C CYS A 178 -4.70 13.18 6.24
N GLY A 179 -5.28 14.35 6.15
CA GLY A 179 -5.14 15.36 7.19
C GLY A 179 -6.00 14.99 8.41
N GLN A 180 -7.29 15.26 8.33
CA GLN A 180 -8.22 14.95 9.41
C GLN A 180 -9.04 13.70 9.10
N PRO A 181 -9.01 12.66 9.97
CA PRO A 181 -9.89 11.51 9.86
C PRO A 181 -11.37 11.91 9.91
N ASN A 182 -12.22 11.13 9.23
CA ASN A 182 -13.66 11.34 9.21
C ASN A 182 -14.42 10.06 9.61
N ALA A 183 -15.70 10.19 9.95
CA ALA A 183 -16.54 9.11 10.43
C ALA A 183 -16.63 7.91 9.45
N THR A 184 -16.57 8.15 8.14
CA THR A 184 -16.59 7.09 7.13
C THR A 184 -15.29 6.28 7.17
N MET A 185 -14.15 6.94 7.34
CA MET A 185 -12.85 6.28 7.52
C MET A 185 -12.85 5.43 8.79
N GLU A 186 -13.34 5.96 9.92
CA GLU A 186 -13.45 5.23 11.18
C GLU A 186 -14.37 4.01 11.07
N MET A 187 -15.50 4.14 10.39
CA MET A 187 -16.41 3.02 10.12
C MET A 187 -15.71 1.88 9.35
N TYR A 188 -14.91 2.20 8.34
CA TYR A 188 -14.17 1.17 7.60
C TYR A 188 -13.00 0.61 8.40
N LEU A 189 -12.32 1.45 9.16
CA LEU A 189 -11.21 1.04 10.02
C LEU A 189 -11.66 0.03 11.09
N SER A 190 -12.85 0.23 11.68
CA SER A 190 -13.43 -0.69 12.68
C SER A 190 -13.84 -2.05 12.13
N THR A 191 -13.65 -2.32 10.85
CA THR A 191 -13.98 -3.61 10.19
C THR A 191 -12.86 -4.14 9.31
N ALA A 192 -11.74 -3.44 9.19
CA ALA A 192 -10.64 -3.81 8.30
C ALA A 192 -9.72 -4.87 8.94
N ASN A 193 -9.40 -5.93 8.19
CA ASN A 193 -8.42 -6.93 8.62
C ASN A 193 -6.98 -6.43 8.42
N HIS A 194 -6.75 -5.67 7.35
CA HIS A 194 -5.44 -5.12 7.01
C HIS A 194 -5.58 -3.65 6.68
N VAL A 195 -4.69 -2.83 7.23
CA VAL A 195 -4.76 -1.38 7.14
C VAL A 195 -3.45 -0.83 6.58
N ILE A 196 -3.53 -0.06 5.50
CA ILE A 196 -2.43 0.77 5.01
C ILE A 196 -2.85 2.21 5.27
N ILE A 197 -2.16 2.88 6.19
CA ILE A 197 -2.58 4.18 6.73
C ILE A 197 -1.39 5.13 6.87
N GLU A 198 -1.64 6.41 6.64
CA GLU A 198 -0.62 7.43 6.79
C GLU A 198 -0.17 7.60 8.25
N ALA A 199 1.17 7.67 8.45
CA ALA A 199 1.82 8.17 9.64
C ALA A 199 2.93 9.12 9.18
N ASN A 200 2.54 10.33 8.81
CA ASN A 200 3.42 11.22 8.04
C ASN A 200 4.55 11.81 8.88
N HIS A 201 4.24 12.38 10.04
CA HIS A 201 5.22 13.16 10.79
C HIS A 201 5.14 12.94 12.31
N ASP A 202 6.28 13.10 12.94
CA ASP A 202 6.38 13.38 14.36
C ASP A 202 6.18 14.89 14.58
N GLU A 203 5.32 15.26 15.51
CA GLU A 203 4.98 16.68 15.76
C GLU A 203 6.18 17.49 16.23
N GLY A 204 7.03 16.91 17.09
CA GLY A 204 8.22 17.55 17.61
C GLY A 204 9.26 17.79 16.51
N MET A 205 9.49 16.79 15.65
CA MET A 205 10.37 16.90 14.50
C MET A 205 9.86 17.96 13.50
N LEU A 206 8.55 17.98 13.23
CA LEU A 206 7.95 18.96 12.31
C LEU A 206 8.09 20.39 12.86
N LEU A 207 7.73 20.61 14.11
CA LEU A 207 7.74 21.94 14.72
C LEU A 207 9.17 22.51 14.83
N ASN A 208 10.15 21.69 15.18
CA ASN A 208 11.55 22.08 15.33
C ASN A 208 12.40 21.90 14.06
N GLY A 209 11.84 21.24 13.03
CA GLY A 209 12.53 20.93 11.76
C GLY A 209 12.75 22.15 10.86
N PRO A 210 13.47 21.94 9.74
CA PRO A 210 13.94 23.02 8.87
C PRO A 210 12.85 23.62 7.95
N TYR A 211 11.64 23.06 7.94
CA TYR A 211 10.59 23.51 7.04
C TYR A 211 10.13 24.94 7.38
N PRO A 212 9.87 25.78 6.37
CA PRO A 212 9.34 27.13 6.59
C PRO A 212 7.93 27.06 7.20
N THR A 213 7.55 28.10 7.93
CA THR A 213 6.30 28.16 8.70
C THR A 213 5.06 27.81 7.86
N TYR A 214 4.94 28.37 6.65
CA TYR A 214 3.80 28.11 5.78
C TYR A 214 3.63 26.63 5.42
N LEU A 215 4.75 25.89 5.28
CA LEU A 215 4.71 24.45 4.98
C LEU A 215 4.33 23.63 6.22
N LYS A 216 4.82 24.02 7.41
CA LYS A 216 4.39 23.42 8.69
C LYS A 216 2.90 23.61 8.90
N GLU A 217 2.39 24.83 8.70
CA GLU A 217 0.96 25.14 8.80
C GLU A 217 0.12 24.33 7.80
N ARG A 218 0.59 24.18 6.55
CA ARG A 218 -0.06 23.32 5.55
C ARG A 218 -0.13 21.86 6.03
N ILE A 219 0.98 21.30 6.51
CA ILE A 219 1.07 19.91 6.98
C ILE A 219 0.11 19.69 8.16
N LEU A 220 0.09 20.62 9.12
CA LEU A 220 -0.78 20.55 10.32
C LEU A 220 -2.25 20.89 10.06
N SER A 221 -2.60 21.35 8.86
CA SER A 221 -3.98 21.72 8.55
C SER A 221 -4.90 20.49 8.46
N PRO A 222 -6.23 20.68 8.60
CA PRO A 222 -7.19 19.58 8.42
C PRO A 222 -7.13 18.88 7.05
N LYS A 223 -6.51 19.51 6.06
CA LYS A 223 -6.26 18.97 4.73
C LYS A 223 -4.79 18.63 4.47
N GLY A 224 -3.96 18.69 5.50
CA GLY A 224 -2.54 18.35 5.40
C GLY A 224 -2.29 16.86 5.52
N HIS A 225 -1.51 16.48 6.53
CA HIS A 225 -1.07 15.11 6.75
C HIS A 225 -1.23 14.70 8.22
N GLN A 226 -1.44 13.42 8.44
CA GLN A 226 -1.67 12.84 9.76
C GLN A 226 -0.36 12.66 10.53
N SER A 227 -0.34 13.08 11.81
CA SER A 227 0.80 12.82 12.69
C SER A 227 0.83 11.36 13.17
N ASN A 228 1.99 10.93 13.68
CA ASN A 228 2.13 9.60 14.31
C ASN A 228 1.15 9.42 15.47
N VAL A 229 0.97 10.46 16.28
CA VAL A 229 0.04 10.46 17.44
C VAL A 229 -1.39 10.29 16.96
N THR A 230 -1.85 11.12 16.03
CA THR A 230 -3.21 11.03 15.47
C THR A 230 -3.47 9.65 14.85
N CYS A 231 -2.48 9.09 14.14
CA CYS A 231 -2.58 7.75 13.57
C CYS A 231 -2.72 6.68 14.67
N GLY A 232 -1.88 6.74 15.71
CA GLY A 232 -1.93 5.80 16.83
C GLY A 232 -3.25 5.83 17.59
N GLU A 233 -3.74 7.02 17.93
CA GLU A 233 -5.03 7.21 18.60
C GLU A 233 -6.21 6.72 17.74
N LEU A 234 -6.16 6.96 16.43
CA LEU A 234 -7.18 6.50 15.50
C LEU A 234 -7.19 4.96 15.41
N LEU A 235 -6.03 4.33 15.34
CA LEU A 235 -5.89 2.88 15.33
C LEU A 235 -6.39 2.28 16.66
N ALA A 236 -5.97 2.80 17.79
CA ALA A 236 -6.36 2.31 19.11
C ALA A 236 -7.88 2.38 19.32
N ARG A 237 -8.49 3.52 18.99
CA ARG A 237 -9.94 3.76 19.12
C ARG A 237 -10.80 2.84 18.24
N ASN A 238 -10.27 2.39 17.12
CA ASN A 238 -10.99 1.55 16.14
C ASN A 238 -10.45 0.12 16.06
N TRP A 239 -9.53 -0.25 16.95
CA TRP A 239 -9.00 -1.60 16.96
C TRP A 239 -10.08 -2.64 17.29
N HIS A 240 -9.98 -3.79 16.68
CA HIS A 240 -10.82 -4.96 16.94
C HIS A 240 -10.04 -6.25 16.67
N THR A 241 -10.50 -7.35 17.23
CA THR A 241 -9.79 -8.64 17.21
C THR A 241 -9.55 -9.24 15.82
N GLU A 242 -10.22 -8.75 14.78
CA GLU A 242 -9.99 -9.15 13.38
C GLU A 242 -8.97 -8.26 12.66
N MET A 243 -8.52 -7.15 13.24
CA MET A 243 -7.45 -6.32 12.68
C MET A 243 -6.11 -7.03 12.89
N ARG A 244 -5.47 -7.48 11.82
CA ARG A 244 -4.24 -8.29 11.87
C ARG A 244 -2.98 -7.51 11.59
N ASN A 245 -2.99 -6.66 10.57
CA ASN A 245 -1.77 -5.99 10.10
C ASN A 245 -2.04 -4.53 9.78
N VAL A 246 -1.17 -3.66 10.29
CA VAL A 246 -1.14 -2.23 10.02
C VAL A 246 0.19 -1.86 9.39
N PHE A 247 0.12 -1.27 8.21
CA PHE A 247 1.26 -0.78 7.44
C PHE A 247 1.23 0.75 7.47
N LEU A 248 2.22 1.34 8.13
CA LEU A 248 2.35 2.79 8.23
C LEU A 248 2.98 3.31 6.93
N CYS A 249 2.23 4.12 6.20
CA CYS A 249 2.66 4.62 4.91
C CYS A 249 2.93 6.13 4.93
N HIS A 250 3.49 6.63 3.83
CA HIS A 250 3.71 8.03 3.53
C HIS A 250 4.49 8.81 4.61
N LEU A 251 5.53 8.17 5.20
CA LEU A 251 6.38 8.81 6.19
C LEU A 251 7.20 9.94 5.57
N SER A 252 7.16 11.12 6.19
CA SER A 252 7.98 12.27 5.80
C SER A 252 9.48 11.96 5.89
N HIS A 253 10.26 12.46 4.94
CA HIS A 253 11.71 12.28 4.96
C HIS A 253 12.38 13.15 6.03
N GLU A 254 11.91 14.38 6.20
CA GLU A 254 12.55 15.37 7.09
C GLU A 254 11.92 15.40 8.49
N ASN A 255 10.66 14.97 8.62
CA ASN A 255 9.92 15.17 9.86
C ASN A 255 9.43 13.84 10.45
N ASN A 256 10.04 12.71 10.05
CA ASN A 256 9.74 11.40 10.63
C ASN A 256 10.89 10.42 10.42
N GLU A 257 11.00 9.47 11.33
CA GLU A 257 11.83 8.29 11.20
C GLU A 257 10.97 7.03 11.39
N PRO A 258 11.26 5.93 10.66
CA PRO A 258 10.45 4.70 10.76
C PRO A 258 10.33 4.17 12.19
N GLU A 259 11.41 4.25 12.98
CA GLU A 259 11.43 3.82 14.38
C GLU A 259 10.63 4.76 15.28
N VAL A 260 10.66 6.09 15.02
CA VAL A 260 9.87 7.07 15.77
C VAL A 260 8.38 6.81 15.53
N ALA A 261 7.96 6.69 14.27
CA ALA A 261 6.57 6.38 13.93
C ALA A 261 6.10 5.08 14.57
N LEU A 262 6.91 4.01 14.46
CA LEU A 262 6.59 2.71 15.02
C LEU A 262 6.46 2.73 16.53
N ASN A 263 7.40 3.37 17.25
CA ASN A 263 7.40 3.40 18.70
C ASN A 263 6.26 4.25 19.22
N THR A 264 6.01 5.44 18.65
CA THR A 264 4.86 6.28 19.03
C THR A 264 3.54 5.52 18.96
N ILE A 265 3.31 4.81 17.85
CA ILE A 265 2.06 4.07 17.63
C ILE A 265 1.98 2.85 18.57
N LYS A 266 3.09 2.13 18.77
CA LYS A 266 3.14 1.01 19.71
C LYS A 266 2.85 1.43 21.14
N ASP A 267 3.41 2.53 21.60
CA ASP A 267 3.20 3.03 22.96
C ASP A 267 1.72 3.39 23.17
N ILE A 268 1.09 4.07 22.20
CA ILE A 268 -0.35 4.39 22.25
C ILE A 268 -1.22 3.14 22.30
N LEU A 269 -0.90 2.13 21.46
CA LEU A 269 -1.64 0.86 21.46
C LEU A 269 -1.49 0.12 22.79
N LEU A 270 -0.28 0.09 23.37
CA LEU A 270 -0.01 -0.54 24.65
C LEU A 270 -0.75 0.16 25.81
N ASP A 271 -0.84 1.49 25.80
CA ASP A 271 -1.58 2.27 26.81
C ASP A 271 -3.09 1.93 26.78
N GLU A 272 -3.62 1.52 25.62
CA GLU A 272 -5.00 1.06 25.46
C GLU A 272 -5.15 -0.48 25.62
N GLY A 273 -4.10 -1.17 26.05
CA GLY A 273 -4.09 -2.61 26.31
C GLY A 273 -4.03 -3.50 25.07
N ILE A 274 -3.68 -2.95 23.91
CA ILE A 274 -3.49 -3.67 22.66
C ILE A 274 -2.00 -4.03 22.52
N MET A 275 -1.67 -5.30 22.34
CA MET A 275 -0.29 -5.81 22.32
C MET A 275 0.28 -5.89 20.90
N PRO A 276 1.13 -4.92 20.44
CA PRO A 276 1.76 -5.00 19.13
C PRO A 276 2.66 -6.26 19.02
N GLY A 277 2.46 -7.04 17.95
CA GLY A 277 3.13 -8.31 17.71
C GLY A 277 2.35 -9.54 18.21
N GLU A 278 1.35 -9.36 19.08
CA GLU A 278 0.44 -10.41 19.54
C GLU A 278 -0.99 -10.19 19.03
N ASP A 279 -1.54 -9.00 19.24
CA ASP A 279 -2.90 -8.63 18.82
C ASP A 279 -2.93 -8.04 17.41
N VAL A 280 -1.92 -7.27 17.05
CA VAL A 280 -1.78 -6.62 15.74
C VAL A 280 -0.32 -6.47 15.35
N PHE A 281 0.00 -6.74 14.09
CA PHE A 281 1.32 -6.42 13.53
C PHE A 281 1.34 -4.98 13.01
N VAL A 282 2.30 -4.18 13.46
CA VAL A 282 2.49 -2.80 12.97
C VAL A 282 3.88 -2.67 12.39
N THR A 283 3.99 -2.15 11.16
CA THR A 283 5.27 -1.94 10.49
C THR A 283 5.25 -0.69 9.63
N PRO A 284 6.28 0.18 9.70
CA PRO A 284 6.46 1.27 8.75
C PRO A 284 6.92 0.75 7.39
N LEU A 285 6.38 1.33 6.32
CA LEU A 285 6.79 1.06 4.95
C LEU A 285 7.98 1.95 4.57
N GLU A 286 8.93 1.36 3.84
CA GLU A 286 10.12 2.06 3.36
C GLU A 286 9.76 3.10 2.28
N ARG A 287 10.37 4.29 2.39
CA ARG A 287 10.07 5.41 1.47
C ARG A 287 10.44 5.13 0.02
N ILE A 288 11.61 4.54 -0.22
CA ILE A 288 12.17 4.36 -1.58
C ILE A 288 12.57 2.93 -1.91
N LYS A 289 12.57 2.03 -0.93
CA LYS A 289 12.86 0.61 -1.13
C LYS A 289 11.56 -0.19 -1.10
N PRO A 290 11.47 -1.25 -1.91
CA PRO A 290 10.31 -2.13 -1.82
C PRO A 290 10.32 -2.90 -0.49
N SER A 291 9.14 -3.11 0.06
CA SER A 291 8.95 -3.98 1.22
C SER A 291 9.19 -5.46 0.85
N PRO A 292 9.30 -6.36 1.83
CA PRO A 292 9.02 -7.76 1.60
C PRO A 292 7.62 -7.97 0.99
N VAL A 293 7.37 -9.16 0.44
CA VAL A 293 6.01 -9.57 0.08
C VAL A 293 5.32 -10.05 1.34
N TYR A 294 4.23 -9.42 1.70
CA TYR A 294 3.39 -9.80 2.84
C TYR A 294 2.22 -10.66 2.37
N VAL A 295 1.98 -11.77 3.05
CA VAL A 295 0.78 -12.58 2.85
C VAL A 295 -0.30 -12.08 3.79
N LEU A 296 -1.41 -11.65 3.22
CA LEU A 296 -2.56 -11.15 3.96
C LEU A 296 -3.57 -12.28 4.19
N ASN A 297 -3.74 -12.69 5.42
CA ASN A 297 -4.67 -13.72 5.85
C ASN A 297 -5.10 -13.47 7.30
N ASP A 298 -5.81 -14.43 7.91
CA ASP A 298 -6.31 -14.32 9.29
C ASP A 298 -5.19 -14.39 10.35
N GLN A 299 -3.93 -14.43 9.95
CA GLN A 299 -2.79 -14.48 10.87
C GLN A 299 -2.07 -13.14 10.93
N ILE A 300 -1.57 -12.83 12.11
CA ILE A 300 -0.66 -11.71 12.32
C ILE A 300 0.68 -12.06 11.69
N ILE A 301 1.20 -11.15 10.87
CA ILE A 301 2.55 -11.30 10.29
C ILE A 301 3.55 -11.27 11.44
N LYS A 302 4.42 -12.28 11.47
CA LYS A 302 5.53 -12.32 12.42
C LYS A 302 6.79 -11.80 11.73
N PRO A 303 7.56 -10.93 12.41
CA PRO A 303 8.78 -10.35 11.88
C PRO A 303 9.86 -11.39 11.55
#